data_3871db5eaca4cc436aa5e8fadec87510
#
_entry.id   3871db5eaca4cc436aa5e8fadec87510
#
_cell.length_a   1.000
_cell.length_b   1.000
_cell.length_c   1.000
_cell.angle_alpha   90.00
_cell.angle_beta   90.00
_cell.angle_gamma   90.00
#
_symmetry.space_group_name_H-M   'P 1'
#
loop_
_entity.id
_entity.type
_entity.pdbx_description
1 polymer ?
#
loop_
_entity_poly.entity_id
_entity_poly.type
_entity_poly.pdbx_seq_one_letter_code
_entity_poly.pdbx_strand_id
1 'polypeptide(L)'
;QGMTSSDVLDTTLSVQLSRASDLMLAGLDRLLAGLRSRAHEHKRTATIGRSHGIHAEPTTLGLKFASFYAEFSRCRERLVAARREVATCAISGAVGTFAHIDPFVEEHVAEKMGLEIEPVSTQVIPRDRHAMYFATLGVIASSIERISVEIRHMQRTEVREAEEFFSAGQKGSSAMPHKRNPVLTENLTGIARIVRAAVVPALEHVSLWHERDISHPSAERVFAPEAPIA
;
A
#
# COMPACT_ATOMS: atom_id res chain seq x y z
N GLN A 1 -11.64 -14.52 -30.82
CA GLN A 1 -13.09 -14.37 -30.87
C GLN A 1 -13.69 -14.87 -29.54
N GLY A 2 -14.85 -14.36 -29.13
CA GLY A 2 -15.55 -14.80 -27.92
C GLY A 2 -15.21 -14.06 -26.62
N MET A 3 -14.10 -13.39 -26.52
CA MET A 3 -13.72 -12.57 -25.36
C MET A 3 -14.52 -11.26 -25.29
N THR A 4 -14.76 -10.80 -24.07
CA THR A 4 -15.28 -9.46 -23.79
C THR A 4 -14.18 -8.51 -23.34
N SER A 5 -14.46 -7.20 -23.29
CA SER A 5 -13.48 -6.19 -22.88
C SER A 5 -12.93 -6.44 -21.47
N SER A 6 -13.77 -6.85 -20.53
CA SER A 6 -13.36 -7.09 -19.15
C SER A 6 -12.46 -8.31 -18.99
N ASP A 7 -12.57 -9.33 -19.84
CA ASP A 7 -11.63 -10.46 -19.85
C ASP A 7 -10.19 -9.97 -19.99
N VAL A 8 -9.96 -8.96 -20.83
CA VAL A 8 -8.64 -8.35 -21.03
C VAL A 8 -8.32 -7.33 -19.96
N LEU A 9 -9.25 -6.41 -19.68
CA LEU A 9 -8.98 -5.27 -18.79
C LEU A 9 -8.77 -5.72 -17.35
N ASP A 10 -9.64 -6.60 -16.83
CA ASP A 10 -9.54 -7.05 -15.44
C ASP A 10 -8.33 -7.97 -15.23
N THR A 11 -8.07 -8.89 -16.16
CA THR A 11 -6.87 -9.73 -16.10
C THR A 11 -5.59 -8.90 -16.20
N THR A 12 -5.58 -7.85 -17.04
CA THR A 12 -4.44 -6.92 -17.14
C THR A 12 -4.25 -6.16 -15.83
N LEU A 13 -5.32 -5.66 -15.22
CA LEU A 13 -5.27 -4.97 -13.93
C LEU A 13 -4.70 -5.91 -12.85
N SER A 14 -5.14 -7.16 -12.81
CA SER A 14 -4.62 -8.17 -11.89
C SER A 14 -3.11 -8.38 -12.02
N VAL A 15 -2.59 -8.45 -13.25
CA VAL A 15 -1.13 -8.52 -13.52
C VAL A 15 -0.43 -7.27 -13.01
N GLN A 16 -0.99 -6.08 -13.27
CA GLN A 16 -0.39 -4.81 -12.85
C GLN A 16 -0.34 -4.69 -11.32
N LEU A 17 -1.45 -4.97 -10.63
CA LEU A 17 -1.53 -4.93 -9.17
C LEU A 17 -0.60 -5.95 -8.51
N SER A 18 -0.50 -7.15 -9.09
CA SER A 18 0.43 -8.19 -8.60
C SER A 18 1.88 -7.73 -8.70
N ARG A 19 2.29 -7.17 -9.84
CA ARG A 19 3.65 -6.64 -10.05
C ARG A 19 3.95 -5.43 -9.17
N ALA A 20 3.00 -4.52 -9.02
CA ALA A 20 3.12 -3.40 -8.10
C ALA A 20 3.31 -3.89 -6.65
N SER A 21 2.57 -4.93 -6.25
CA SER A 21 2.73 -5.54 -4.93
C SER A 21 4.12 -6.12 -4.71
N ASP A 22 4.74 -6.73 -5.72
CA ASP A 22 6.11 -7.25 -5.62
C ASP A 22 7.13 -6.14 -5.34
N LEU A 23 6.96 -4.98 -5.97
CA LEU A 23 7.80 -3.80 -5.71
C LEU A 23 7.59 -3.25 -4.30
N MET A 24 6.34 -3.16 -3.86
CA MET A 24 6.01 -2.70 -2.51
C MET A 24 6.49 -3.67 -1.43
N LEU A 25 6.39 -4.98 -1.65
CA LEU A 25 6.93 -5.99 -0.74
C LEU A 25 8.45 -5.85 -0.59
N ALA A 26 9.17 -5.66 -1.69
CA ALA A 26 10.61 -5.40 -1.64
C ALA A 26 10.93 -4.08 -0.88
N GLY A 27 10.08 -3.08 -1.00
CA GLY A 27 10.16 -1.83 -0.21
C GLY A 27 9.97 -2.08 1.28
N LEU A 28 8.93 -2.82 1.65
CA LEU A 28 8.64 -3.20 3.04
C LEU A 28 9.77 -4.05 3.65
N ASP A 29 10.37 -4.97 2.88
CA ASP A 29 11.50 -5.77 3.34
C ASP A 29 12.71 -4.90 3.67
N ARG A 30 13.01 -3.88 2.86
CA ARG A 30 14.06 -2.89 3.17
C ARG A 30 13.75 -2.08 4.41
N LEU A 31 12.51 -1.62 4.56
CA LEU A 31 12.05 -0.87 5.74
C LEU A 31 12.18 -1.73 7.00
N LEU A 32 11.73 -2.97 6.96
CA LEU A 32 11.83 -3.91 8.07
C LEU A 32 13.30 -4.18 8.46
N ALA A 33 14.19 -4.36 7.50
CA ALA A 33 15.62 -4.51 7.77
C ALA A 33 16.21 -3.27 8.46
N GLY A 34 15.84 -2.07 8.00
CA GLY A 34 16.25 -0.81 8.63
C GLY A 34 15.70 -0.66 10.04
N LEU A 35 14.42 -0.91 10.26
CA LEU A 35 13.79 -0.83 11.60
C LEU A 35 14.41 -1.84 12.57
N ARG A 36 14.66 -3.07 12.11
CA ARG A 36 15.34 -4.09 12.92
C ARG A 36 16.74 -3.64 13.33
N SER A 37 17.52 -3.13 12.37
CA SER A 37 18.87 -2.60 12.63
C SER A 37 18.85 -1.49 13.69
N ARG A 38 17.96 -0.49 13.52
CA ARG A 38 17.83 0.63 14.45
C ARG A 38 17.31 0.18 15.83
N ALA A 39 16.40 -0.78 15.88
CA ALA A 39 15.95 -1.34 17.15
C ALA A 39 17.09 -1.97 17.95
N HIS A 40 17.97 -2.73 17.30
CA HIS A 40 19.12 -3.33 17.93
C HIS A 40 20.20 -2.31 18.31
N GLU A 41 20.51 -1.35 17.44
CA GLU A 41 21.48 -0.28 17.68
C GLU A 41 21.12 0.54 18.92
N HIS A 42 19.84 0.91 19.01
CA HIS A 42 19.32 1.79 20.07
C HIS A 42 18.65 1.06 21.24
N LYS A 43 18.84 -0.25 21.39
CA LYS A 43 18.20 -1.05 22.46
C LYS A 43 18.53 -0.56 23.89
N ARG A 44 19.62 0.19 24.06
CA ARG A 44 20.04 0.76 25.34
C ARG A 44 20.06 2.29 25.35
N THR A 45 19.68 2.95 24.25
CA THR A 45 19.60 4.40 24.17
C THR A 45 18.37 4.87 24.93
N ALA A 46 18.59 5.48 26.08
CA ALA A 46 17.50 5.98 26.92
C ALA A 46 16.74 7.11 26.24
N THR A 47 15.45 7.07 26.32
CA THR A 47 14.53 8.15 25.92
C THR A 47 13.37 8.22 26.89
N ILE A 48 12.56 9.26 26.80
CA ILE A 48 11.34 9.39 27.60
C ILE A 48 10.12 8.92 26.78
N GLY A 49 9.32 8.04 27.36
CA GLY A 49 7.99 7.75 26.87
C GLY A 49 7.06 8.93 27.14
N ARG A 50 6.21 9.26 26.16
CA ARG A 50 5.22 10.34 26.27
C ARG A 50 3.83 9.82 26.05
N SER A 51 2.91 10.19 26.93
CA SER A 51 1.46 10.02 26.73
C SER A 51 0.79 11.39 26.84
N HIS A 52 -0.18 11.66 26.00
CA HIS A 52 -0.84 12.98 25.89
C HIS A 52 0.15 14.14 25.63
N GLY A 53 1.34 13.86 25.05
CA GLY A 53 2.41 14.84 24.86
C GLY A 53 3.22 15.16 26.13
N ILE A 54 2.95 14.52 27.25
CA ILE A 54 3.59 14.72 28.55
C ILE A 54 4.56 13.58 28.86
N HIS A 55 5.64 13.88 29.56
CA HIS A 55 6.59 12.86 30.02
C HIS A 55 5.89 11.84 30.92
N ALA A 56 6.00 10.56 30.58
CA ALA A 56 5.49 9.45 31.35
C ALA A 56 6.66 8.70 32.00
N GLU A 57 7.12 7.60 31.39
CA GLU A 57 8.16 6.74 31.96
C GLU A 57 9.38 6.64 31.06
N PRO A 58 10.58 6.44 31.62
CA PRO A 58 11.77 6.14 30.83
C PRO A 58 11.58 4.86 30.01
N THR A 59 12.08 4.89 28.78
CA THR A 59 12.09 3.76 27.86
C THR A 59 13.37 3.79 27.03
N THR A 60 13.44 2.98 25.98
CA THR A 60 14.55 3.03 25.01
C THR A 60 14.06 3.37 23.61
N LEU A 61 14.90 4.08 22.87
CA LEU A 61 14.63 4.37 21.46
C LEU A 61 14.51 3.09 20.62
N GLY A 62 15.27 2.05 20.97
CA GLY A 62 15.18 0.74 20.33
C GLY A 62 13.81 0.09 20.49
N LEU A 63 13.15 0.22 21.65
CA LEU A 63 11.79 -0.29 21.86
C LEU A 63 10.78 0.45 20.97
N LYS A 64 10.95 1.74 20.76
CA LYS A 64 10.13 2.52 19.82
C LYS A 64 10.25 1.97 18.40
N PHE A 65 11.46 1.72 17.89
CA PHE A 65 11.68 1.09 16.59
C PHE A 65 11.15 -0.36 16.51
N ALA A 66 11.25 -1.13 17.57
CA ALA A 66 10.70 -2.48 17.64
C ALA A 66 9.17 -2.49 17.52
N SER A 67 8.48 -1.49 18.08
CA SER A 67 7.03 -1.30 17.89
C SER A 67 6.66 -1.09 16.42
N PHE A 68 7.39 -0.23 15.71
CA PHE A 68 7.20 -0.04 14.27
C PHE A 68 7.54 -1.29 13.46
N TYR A 69 8.62 -1.99 13.79
CA TYR A 69 8.97 -3.25 13.16
C TYR A 69 7.82 -4.27 13.23
N ALA A 70 7.22 -4.45 14.40
CA ALA A 70 6.09 -5.35 14.57
C ALA A 70 4.85 -4.91 13.77
N GLU A 71 4.59 -3.62 13.66
CA GLU A 71 3.50 -3.07 12.86
C GLU A 71 3.72 -3.30 11.37
N PHE A 72 4.90 -2.97 10.84
CA PHE A 72 5.22 -3.18 9.42
C PHE A 72 5.36 -4.66 9.04
N SER A 73 5.73 -5.54 9.98
CA SER A 73 5.65 -6.99 9.76
C SER A 73 4.22 -7.43 9.46
N ARG A 74 3.24 -6.96 10.24
CA ARG A 74 1.82 -7.22 9.95
C ARG A 74 1.34 -6.57 8.64
N CYS A 75 1.86 -5.38 8.30
CA CYS A 75 1.58 -4.75 7.00
C CYS A 75 2.07 -5.61 5.84
N ARG A 76 3.27 -6.17 5.95
CA ARG A 76 3.83 -7.09 4.96
C ARG A 76 2.96 -8.33 4.77
N GLU A 77 2.56 -8.98 5.86
CA GLU A 77 1.67 -10.15 5.81
C GLU A 77 0.34 -9.85 5.12
N ARG A 78 -0.28 -8.70 5.44
CA ARG A 78 -1.51 -8.24 4.79
C ARG A 78 -1.31 -8.02 3.30
N LEU A 79 -0.19 -7.41 2.89
CA LEU A 79 0.09 -7.17 1.46
C LEU A 79 0.33 -8.48 0.71
N VAL A 80 0.99 -9.48 1.32
CA VAL A 80 1.13 -10.82 0.72
C VAL A 80 -0.24 -11.47 0.48
N ALA A 81 -1.15 -11.37 1.45
CA ALA A 81 -2.51 -11.89 1.32
C ALA A 81 -3.30 -11.14 0.23
N ALA A 82 -3.27 -9.81 0.26
CA ALA A 82 -3.97 -8.97 -0.72
C ALA A 82 -3.43 -9.17 -2.15
N ARG A 83 -2.10 -9.31 -2.32
CA ARG A 83 -1.49 -9.65 -3.60
C ARG A 83 -2.04 -10.96 -4.16
N ARG A 84 -2.15 -11.99 -3.32
CA ARG A 84 -2.71 -13.28 -3.74
C ARG A 84 -4.15 -13.14 -4.19
N GLU A 85 -4.97 -12.36 -3.49
CA GLU A 85 -6.38 -12.14 -3.86
C GLU A 85 -6.55 -11.42 -5.20
N VAL A 86 -5.71 -10.41 -5.50
CA VAL A 86 -5.82 -9.69 -6.78
C VAL A 86 -5.10 -10.39 -7.93
N ALA A 87 -4.29 -11.40 -7.68
CA ALA A 87 -3.62 -12.20 -8.71
C ALA A 87 -4.59 -13.19 -9.35
N THR A 88 -5.69 -12.71 -9.91
CA THR A 88 -6.82 -13.49 -10.40
C THR A 88 -7.09 -13.21 -11.88
N CYS A 89 -7.36 -14.25 -12.65
CA CYS A 89 -7.70 -14.23 -14.07
C CYS A 89 -9.16 -14.60 -14.26
N ALA A 90 -9.87 -13.88 -15.15
CA ALA A 90 -11.18 -14.27 -15.61
C ALA A 90 -11.29 -14.01 -17.13
N ILE A 91 -11.43 -15.08 -17.91
CA ILE A 91 -11.63 -15.03 -19.36
C ILE A 91 -12.82 -15.95 -19.71
N SER A 92 -13.99 -15.57 -19.26
CA SER A 92 -15.21 -16.39 -19.31
C SER A 92 -16.33 -15.78 -20.17
N GLY A 93 -16.04 -14.69 -20.89
CA GLY A 93 -16.97 -14.06 -21.82
C GLY A 93 -17.94 -13.08 -21.17
N ALA A 94 -18.96 -12.69 -21.91
CA ALA A 94 -19.82 -11.54 -21.60
C ALA A 94 -20.58 -11.60 -20.27
N VAL A 95 -20.82 -12.79 -19.74
CA VAL A 95 -21.56 -13.01 -18.48
C VAL A 95 -20.99 -14.17 -17.65
N GLY A 96 -19.75 -14.57 -17.90
CA GLY A 96 -19.09 -15.62 -17.14
C GLY A 96 -19.47 -17.06 -17.48
N THR A 97 -20.10 -17.30 -18.64
CA THR A 97 -20.67 -18.62 -19.00
C THR A 97 -19.88 -19.39 -20.04
N PHE A 98 -18.75 -18.87 -20.51
CA PHE A 98 -17.94 -19.45 -21.58
C PHE A 98 -18.72 -19.76 -22.89
N ALA A 99 -19.79 -19.00 -23.17
CA ALA A 99 -20.69 -19.28 -24.30
C ALA A 99 -19.98 -19.29 -25.66
N HIS A 100 -18.89 -18.54 -25.83
CA HIS A 100 -18.18 -18.37 -27.10
C HIS A 100 -16.65 -18.49 -26.95
N ILE A 101 -16.14 -18.98 -25.83
CA ILE A 101 -14.73 -19.16 -25.56
C ILE A 101 -14.51 -20.49 -24.83
N ASP A 102 -13.47 -21.22 -25.23
CA ASP A 102 -13.10 -22.46 -24.57
C ASP A 102 -12.43 -22.15 -23.21
N PRO A 103 -12.84 -22.82 -22.11
CA PRO A 103 -12.19 -22.67 -20.80
C PRO A 103 -10.67 -22.86 -20.81
N PHE A 104 -10.14 -23.68 -21.71
CA PHE A 104 -8.70 -23.84 -21.92
C PHE A 104 -7.98 -22.50 -22.15
N VAL A 105 -8.63 -21.51 -22.75
CA VAL A 105 -8.02 -20.18 -22.98
C VAL A 105 -7.76 -19.48 -21.66
N GLU A 106 -8.69 -19.54 -20.72
CA GLU A 106 -8.53 -18.99 -19.37
C GLU A 106 -7.41 -19.70 -18.61
N GLU A 107 -7.42 -21.04 -18.62
CA GLU A 107 -6.38 -21.86 -17.98
C GLU A 107 -4.99 -21.51 -18.50
N HIS A 108 -4.86 -21.43 -19.83
CA HIS A 108 -3.59 -21.11 -20.48
C HIS A 108 -3.09 -19.70 -20.13
N VAL A 109 -3.97 -18.70 -20.12
CA VAL A 109 -3.60 -17.32 -19.78
C VAL A 109 -3.23 -17.22 -18.30
N ALA A 110 -4.00 -17.82 -17.41
CA ALA A 110 -3.74 -17.85 -15.98
C ALA A 110 -2.34 -18.45 -15.70
N GLU A 111 -2.03 -19.61 -16.28
CA GLU A 111 -0.72 -20.25 -16.16
C GLU A 111 0.41 -19.34 -16.67
N LYS A 112 0.26 -18.77 -17.87
CA LYS A 112 1.28 -17.91 -18.48
C LYS A 112 1.52 -16.61 -17.72
N MET A 113 0.50 -16.06 -17.08
CA MET A 113 0.58 -14.80 -16.33
C MET A 113 0.87 -15.02 -14.83
N GLY A 114 0.87 -16.25 -14.36
CA GLY A 114 1.06 -16.58 -12.95
C GLY A 114 -0.11 -16.11 -12.08
N LEU A 115 -1.34 -16.25 -12.58
CA LEU A 115 -2.58 -15.87 -11.93
C LEU A 115 -3.38 -17.11 -11.53
N GLU A 116 -4.21 -16.98 -10.51
CA GLU A 116 -5.25 -17.96 -10.18
C GLU A 116 -6.50 -17.71 -11.05
N ILE A 117 -7.26 -18.76 -11.30
CA ILE A 117 -8.54 -18.62 -12.03
C ILE A 117 -9.62 -18.18 -11.04
N GLU A 118 -10.43 -17.19 -11.42
CA GLU A 118 -11.65 -16.84 -10.70
C GLU A 118 -12.67 -17.99 -10.80
N PRO A 119 -13.05 -18.61 -9.70
CA PRO A 119 -13.94 -19.78 -9.74
C PRO A 119 -15.30 -19.49 -10.38
N VAL A 120 -15.85 -18.30 -10.13
CA VAL A 120 -17.15 -17.85 -10.67
C VAL A 120 -17.11 -16.36 -10.87
N SER A 121 -17.08 -15.91 -12.12
CA SER A 121 -17.19 -14.50 -12.46
C SER A 121 -18.51 -14.17 -13.14
N THR A 122 -18.82 -12.88 -13.21
CA THR A 122 -19.80 -12.30 -14.11
C THR A 122 -19.07 -11.88 -15.41
N GLN A 123 -19.34 -10.71 -15.97
CA GLN A 123 -18.45 -10.13 -16.98
C GLN A 123 -17.14 -9.61 -16.39
N VAL A 124 -17.09 -9.38 -15.07
CA VAL A 124 -15.97 -8.78 -14.34
C VAL A 124 -15.50 -9.70 -13.21
N ILE A 125 -14.23 -9.56 -12.83
CA ILE A 125 -13.70 -10.14 -11.59
C ILE A 125 -14.42 -9.46 -10.41
N PRO A 126 -14.87 -10.20 -9.38
CA PRO A 126 -15.50 -9.62 -8.19
C PRO A 126 -14.62 -8.55 -7.51
N ARG A 127 -15.20 -7.40 -7.24
CA ARG A 127 -14.49 -6.19 -6.76
C ARG A 127 -14.19 -6.21 -5.26
N ASP A 128 -14.72 -7.14 -4.48
CA ASP A 128 -14.31 -7.37 -3.09
C ASP A 128 -12.81 -7.66 -2.98
N ARG A 129 -12.21 -8.37 -3.94
CA ARG A 129 -10.76 -8.59 -4.05
C ARG A 129 -9.98 -7.28 -4.15
N HIS A 130 -10.42 -6.39 -5.04
CA HIS A 130 -9.81 -5.07 -5.23
C HIS A 130 -10.05 -4.18 -4.01
N ALA A 131 -11.25 -4.20 -3.43
CA ALA A 131 -11.58 -3.47 -2.22
C ALA A 131 -10.65 -3.84 -1.04
N MET A 132 -10.42 -5.15 -0.82
CA MET A 132 -9.48 -5.61 0.20
C MET A 132 -8.04 -5.18 -0.10
N TYR A 133 -7.63 -5.21 -1.37
CA TYR A 133 -6.31 -4.74 -1.79
C TYR A 133 -6.10 -3.26 -1.45
N PHE A 134 -7.00 -2.38 -1.89
CA PHE A 134 -6.89 -0.94 -1.61
C PHE A 134 -7.06 -0.61 -0.12
N ALA A 135 -7.91 -1.33 0.61
CA ALA A 135 -8.00 -1.22 2.07
C ALA A 135 -6.66 -1.57 2.74
N THR A 136 -5.97 -2.59 2.25
CA THR A 136 -4.63 -2.98 2.72
C THR A 136 -3.62 -1.86 2.46
N LEU A 137 -3.61 -1.27 1.26
CA LEU A 137 -2.74 -0.11 0.96
C LEU A 137 -3.07 1.08 1.88
N GLY A 138 -4.34 1.33 2.15
CA GLY A 138 -4.77 2.37 3.09
C GLY A 138 -4.23 2.15 4.51
N VAL A 139 -4.21 0.91 5.00
CA VAL A 139 -3.60 0.56 6.30
C VAL A 139 -2.09 0.78 6.28
N ILE A 140 -1.40 0.33 5.22
CA ILE A 140 0.06 0.52 5.07
C ILE A 140 0.40 2.01 5.04
N ALA A 141 -0.31 2.81 4.25
CA ALA A 141 -0.13 4.26 4.19
C ALA A 141 -0.35 4.94 5.55
N SER A 142 -1.33 4.47 6.32
CA SER A 142 -1.57 4.97 7.68
C SER A 142 -0.43 4.62 8.65
N SER A 143 0.18 3.45 8.50
CA SER A 143 1.37 3.07 9.26
C SER A 143 2.60 3.90 8.87
N ILE A 144 2.76 4.21 7.57
CA ILE A 144 3.81 5.13 7.08
C ILE A 144 3.61 6.54 7.66
N GLU A 145 2.37 7.04 7.66
CA GLU A 145 2.06 8.33 8.29
C GLU A 145 2.36 8.31 9.78
N ARG A 146 2.00 7.24 10.50
CA ARG A 146 2.26 7.10 11.93
C ARG A 146 3.76 7.23 12.28
N ILE A 147 4.64 6.50 11.58
CA ILE A 147 6.09 6.61 11.82
C ILE A 147 6.62 7.99 11.39
N SER A 148 6.09 8.56 10.31
CA SER A 148 6.46 9.90 9.84
C SER A 148 6.11 10.98 10.87
N VAL A 149 4.93 10.92 11.44
CA VAL A 149 4.50 11.84 12.50
C VAL A 149 5.38 11.69 13.75
N GLU A 150 5.74 10.47 14.14
CA GLU A 150 6.63 10.25 15.28
C GLU A 150 8.03 10.82 15.04
N ILE A 151 8.62 10.63 13.85
CA ILE A 151 9.92 11.21 13.49
C ILE A 151 9.85 12.75 13.56
N ARG A 152 8.78 13.36 13.03
CA ARG A 152 8.57 14.80 13.09
C ARG A 152 8.46 15.32 14.52
N HIS A 153 7.79 14.56 15.40
CA HIS A 153 7.74 14.90 16.84
C HIS A 153 9.11 14.84 17.49
N MET A 154 9.92 13.84 17.16
CA MET A 154 11.30 13.72 17.69
C MET A 154 12.23 14.80 17.15
N GLN A 155 11.98 15.35 15.95
CA GLN A 155 12.82 16.39 15.32
C GLN A 155 12.47 17.81 15.77
N ARG A 156 11.38 18.02 16.53
CA ARG A 156 11.00 19.37 17.01
C ARG A 156 12.15 20.04 17.75
N THR A 157 12.24 21.37 17.64
CA THR A 157 13.31 22.19 18.25
C THR A 157 13.46 21.95 19.75
N GLU A 158 12.37 21.69 20.45
CA GLU A 158 12.33 21.45 21.90
C GLU A 158 12.69 20.01 22.28
N VAL A 159 12.65 19.07 21.33
CA VAL A 159 12.84 17.62 21.56
C VAL A 159 14.23 17.17 21.09
N ARG A 160 14.54 17.30 19.82
CA ARG A 160 15.84 16.97 19.19
C ARG A 160 16.35 15.55 19.48
N GLU A 161 15.45 14.58 19.50
CA GLU A 161 15.78 13.17 19.71
C GLU A 161 16.13 12.45 18.40
N ALA A 162 15.67 12.99 17.25
CA ALA A 162 16.01 12.51 15.92
C ALA A 162 16.09 13.67 14.93
N GLU A 163 16.71 13.42 13.78
CA GLU A 163 16.80 14.37 12.67
C GLU A 163 16.83 13.57 11.36
N GLU A 164 16.08 14.04 10.35
CA GLU A 164 16.20 13.48 9.00
C GLU A 164 17.59 13.73 8.42
N PHE A 165 18.02 12.83 7.54
CA PHE A 165 19.28 13.02 6.83
C PHE A 165 19.26 14.33 6.04
N PHE A 166 20.30 15.14 6.23
CA PHE A 166 20.49 16.42 5.58
C PHE A 166 21.82 16.39 4.81
N SER A 167 21.72 16.46 3.48
CA SER A 167 22.89 16.36 2.61
C SER A 167 23.84 17.57 2.75
N ALA A 168 25.12 17.35 2.56
CA ALA A 168 26.07 18.45 2.48
C ALA A 168 25.70 19.38 1.31
N GLY A 169 25.57 20.67 1.59
CA GLY A 169 25.14 21.68 0.62
C GLY A 169 23.63 21.83 0.41
N GLN A 170 22.82 20.99 1.06
CA GLN A 170 21.36 21.16 1.06
C GLN A 170 21.00 22.45 1.80
N LYS A 171 20.06 23.23 1.23
CA LYS A 171 19.53 24.43 1.90
C LYS A 171 18.24 24.07 2.63
N GLY A 172 18.12 24.51 3.89
CA GLY A 172 16.96 24.24 4.73
C GLY A 172 15.72 25.03 4.31
N SER A 173 15.89 26.30 4.03
CA SER A 173 14.86 27.18 3.44
C SER A 173 15.52 28.36 2.73
N SER A 174 14.77 29.07 1.89
CA SER A 174 15.25 30.27 1.19
C SER A 174 15.61 31.41 2.15
N ALA A 175 14.85 31.57 3.24
CA ALA A 175 15.05 32.64 4.22
C ALA A 175 16.00 32.24 5.37
N MET A 176 16.05 30.96 5.71
CA MET A 176 16.81 30.41 6.84
C MET A 176 17.57 29.15 6.42
N PRO A 177 18.76 29.29 5.79
CA PRO A 177 19.51 28.14 5.25
C PRO A 177 19.89 27.06 6.28
N HIS A 178 20.01 27.46 7.56
CA HIS A 178 20.35 26.58 8.70
C HIS A 178 19.14 25.76 9.20
N LYS A 179 17.92 26.11 8.80
CA LYS A 179 16.70 25.46 9.27
C LYS A 179 16.55 24.08 8.59
N ARG A 180 16.57 23.02 9.39
CA ARG A 180 16.43 21.64 8.92
C ARG A 180 14.98 21.18 9.06
N ASN A 181 14.23 21.27 7.96
CA ASN A 181 12.83 20.86 7.93
C ASN A 181 12.72 19.35 7.71
N PRO A 182 11.75 18.66 8.34
CA PRO A 182 11.47 17.23 8.12
C PRO A 182 10.66 17.02 6.83
N VAL A 183 11.23 17.42 5.68
CA VAL A 183 10.54 17.50 4.39
C VAL A 183 10.09 16.12 3.89
N LEU A 184 10.91 15.08 4.11
CA LEU A 184 10.59 13.73 3.68
C LEU A 184 9.35 13.22 4.41
N THR A 185 9.32 13.29 5.73
CA THR A 185 8.20 12.81 6.55
C THR A 185 6.94 13.69 6.40
N GLU A 186 7.09 14.98 6.09
CA GLU A 186 5.98 15.84 5.70
C GLU A 186 5.34 15.37 4.39
N ASN A 187 6.15 15.09 3.36
CA ASN A 187 5.68 14.56 2.09
C ASN A 187 5.00 13.20 2.25
N LEU A 188 5.60 12.26 3.00
CA LEU A 188 5.00 10.95 3.28
C LEU A 188 3.64 11.09 3.98
N THR A 189 3.50 12.02 4.92
CA THR A 189 2.22 12.32 5.57
C THR A 189 1.17 12.82 4.56
N GLY A 190 1.58 13.65 3.60
CA GLY A 190 0.72 14.16 2.54
C GLY A 190 0.28 13.06 1.57
N ILE A 191 1.23 12.27 1.08
CA ILE A 191 0.99 11.18 0.12
C ILE A 191 0.10 10.09 0.71
N ALA A 192 0.26 9.76 1.99
CA ALA A 192 -0.59 8.79 2.68
C ALA A 192 -2.08 9.12 2.57
N ARG A 193 -2.46 10.39 2.46
CA ARG A 193 -3.86 10.82 2.26
C ARG A 193 -4.37 10.43 0.88
N ILE A 194 -3.54 10.54 -0.15
CA ILE A 194 -3.88 10.15 -1.52
C ILE A 194 -4.14 8.65 -1.58
N VAL A 195 -3.24 7.84 -1.02
CA VAL A 195 -3.42 6.37 -0.98
C VAL A 195 -4.71 6.00 -0.25
N ARG A 196 -5.01 6.61 0.91
CA ARG A 196 -6.26 6.34 1.63
C ARG A 196 -7.51 6.78 0.88
N ALA A 197 -7.42 7.80 0.04
CA ALA A 197 -8.57 8.27 -0.74
C ALA A 197 -9.08 7.20 -1.73
N ALA A 198 -8.23 6.25 -2.15
CA ALA A 198 -8.61 5.14 -3.02
C ALA A 198 -9.48 4.08 -2.33
N VAL A 199 -9.53 4.05 -1.00
CA VAL A 199 -10.24 3.00 -0.24
C VAL A 199 -11.74 3.11 -0.43
N VAL A 200 -12.29 4.32 -0.34
CA VAL A 200 -13.75 4.52 -0.43
C VAL A 200 -14.29 4.10 -1.80
N PRO A 201 -13.79 4.61 -2.94
CA PRO A 201 -14.30 4.19 -4.24
C PRO A 201 -14.06 2.69 -4.52
N ALA A 202 -12.98 2.10 -3.99
CA ALA A 202 -12.77 0.67 -4.12
C ALA A 202 -13.82 -0.17 -3.36
N LEU A 203 -14.25 0.27 -2.19
CA LEU A 203 -15.33 -0.35 -1.43
C LEU A 203 -16.70 -0.18 -2.13
N GLU A 204 -16.96 0.98 -2.72
CA GLU A 204 -18.19 1.24 -3.49
C GLU A 204 -18.31 0.34 -4.71
N HIS A 205 -17.19 -0.12 -5.28
CA HIS A 205 -17.15 -1.02 -6.42
C HIS A 205 -17.55 -2.47 -6.10
N VAL A 206 -17.66 -2.85 -4.83
CA VAL A 206 -18.17 -4.18 -4.45
C VAL A 206 -19.61 -4.36 -4.92
N SER A 207 -20.39 -3.27 -4.88
CA SER A 207 -21.74 -3.26 -5.46
C SER A 207 -21.65 -3.32 -6.98
N LEU A 208 -22.33 -4.30 -7.56
CA LEU A 208 -22.38 -4.53 -9.00
C LEU A 208 -23.82 -4.53 -9.47
N TRP A 209 -24.11 -3.76 -10.52
CA TRP A 209 -25.42 -3.77 -11.15
C TRP A 209 -25.44 -4.80 -12.28
N HIS A 210 -26.11 -5.92 -12.03
CA HIS A 210 -26.11 -7.12 -12.90
C HIS A 210 -24.69 -7.68 -13.10
N GLU A 211 -24.33 -8.09 -14.29
CA GLU A 211 -23.05 -8.71 -14.61
C GLU A 211 -21.94 -7.71 -14.91
N ARG A 212 -22.27 -6.43 -15.10
CA ARG A 212 -21.33 -5.33 -15.29
C ARG A 212 -21.96 -3.98 -15.03
N ASP A 213 -21.22 -3.10 -14.38
CA ASP A 213 -21.54 -1.67 -14.21
C ASP A 213 -20.43 -0.81 -14.82
N ILE A 214 -20.83 0.15 -15.68
CA ILE A 214 -19.87 1.06 -16.33
C ILE A 214 -19.33 2.14 -15.36
N SER A 215 -19.94 2.32 -14.19
CA SER A 215 -19.45 3.26 -13.17
C SER A 215 -18.09 2.84 -12.60
N HIS A 216 -17.82 1.52 -12.51
CA HIS A 216 -16.56 1.00 -12.00
C HIS A 216 -15.34 1.52 -12.78
N PRO A 217 -15.20 1.28 -14.10
CA PRO A 217 -14.03 1.74 -14.84
C PRO A 217 -13.88 3.26 -14.88
N SER A 218 -14.96 4.02 -14.65
CA SER A 218 -14.88 5.48 -14.59
C SER A 218 -14.02 5.97 -13.42
N ALA A 219 -14.11 5.31 -12.26
CA ALA A 219 -13.32 5.64 -11.07
C ALA A 219 -12.01 4.85 -11.01
N GLU A 220 -12.01 3.56 -11.38
CA GLU A 220 -10.82 2.69 -11.37
C GLU A 220 -9.65 3.27 -12.18
N ARG A 221 -9.93 3.90 -13.32
CA ARG A 221 -8.90 4.53 -14.16
C ARG A 221 -8.10 5.61 -13.44
N VAL A 222 -8.64 6.18 -12.38
CA VAL A 222 -7.98 7.22 -11.57
C VAL A 222 -7.29 6.57 -10.38
N PHE A 223 -8.04 5.94 -9.47
CA PHE A 223 -7.47 5.50 -8.20
C PHE A 223 -6.60 4.24 -8.30
N ALA A 224 -6.88 3.35 -9.26
CA ALA A 224 -6.16 2.09 -9.34
C ALA A 224 -4.68 2.23 -9.75
N PRO A 225 -4.29 3.12 -10.68
CA PRO A 225 -2.88 3.39 -10.94
C PRO A 225 -2.25 4.32 -9.89
N GLU A 226 -2.97 5.32 -9.38
CA GLU A 226 -2.38 6.32 -8.48
C GLU A 226 -1.99 5.77 -7.12
N ALA A 227 -2.85 4.97 -6.48
CA ALA A 227 -2.60 4.49 -5.13
C ALA A 227 -1.37 3.57 -4.98
N PRO A 228 -1.07 2.64 -5.92
CA PRO A 228 0.15 1.84 -5.85
C PRO A 228 1.44 2.59 -6.21
N ILE A 229 1.33 3.73 -6.92
CA ILE A 229 2.50 4.54 -7.35
C ILE A 229 2.87 5.57 -6.27
N ALA A 230 1.89 6.07 -5.52
CA ALA A 230 2.08 7.04 -4.45
C ALA A 230 2.83 6.45 -3.25
#